data_3c89bbf2677092056b2051104b8aef8e
#
_entry.id   3c89bbf2677092056b2051104b8aef8e
#
_cell.length_a   1.000
_cell.length_b   1.000
_cell.length_c   1.000
_cell.angle_alpha   90.00
_cell.angle_beta   90.00
_cell.angle_gamma   90.00
#
_symmetry.space_group_name_H-M   'P 1'
#
loop_
_entity.id
_entity.type
_entity.pdbx_description
1 polymer ?
#
loop_
_entity_poly.entity_id
_entity_poly.type
_entity_poly.pdbx_seq_one_letter_code
_entity_poly.pdbx_strand_id
1 'polypeptide(L)'
;MSTKNSIQYKLAPQKKFYDSMGADWKPFVMFNQFPNIRSSYCNTDLFGLRFNNFENKENEYTSIFEEKGIDNKKKAVLVGNSTAFGEGATSDHKTISSYLSKFSDYHFYNFCGRGFSGYQEINNFLLLAKKIKKLERIIIVSGVIDSFLPYYVKDYDDNLVPIFGYNLFLKSMRNSARGWKNKVFKNLFGNFFSKNADWNKINALNWRQELFSKKKDFIKEKI
;
A
#
# COMPACT_ATOMS: atom_id res chain seq x y z
N MET A 1 -20.60 13.37 7.50
CA MET A 1 -19.91 13.11 6.22
C MET A 1 -19.98 14.38 5.39
N SER A 2 -18.84 14.92 4.96
CA SER A 2 -18.78 16.16 4.20
C SER A 2 -19.40 15.98 2.81
N THR A 3 -20.22 16.92 2.36
CA THR A 3 -20.85 16.98 1.01
C THR A 3 -19.84 16.82 -0.14
N LYS A 4 -18.58 17.18 0.07
CA LYS A 4 -17.49 17.05 -0.88
C LYS A 4 -17.19 15.58 -1.25
N ASN A 5 -17.28 14.66 -0.29
CA ASN A 5 -17.07 13.24 -0.55
C ASN A 5 -18.18 12.59 -1.37
N SER A 6 -19.41 13.11 -1.31
CA SER A 6 -20.53 12.56 -2.06
C SER A 6 -20.43 12.82 -3.57
N ILE A 7 -19.93 13.99 -3.98
CA ILE A 7 -19.73 14.33 -5.40
C ILE A 7 -18.59 13.54 -6.00
N GLN A 8 -17.47 13.43 -5.27
CA GLN A 8 -16.31 12.66 -5.72
C GLN A 8 -16.66 11.18 -5.98
N TYR A 9 -17.47 10.57 -5.10
CA TYR A 9 -17.91 9.19 -5.28
C TYR A 9 -18.95 8.99 -6.36
N LYS A 10 -19.70 10.04 -6.72
CA LYS A 10 -20.59 10.00 -7.88
C LYS A 10 -19.82 10.05 -9.20
N LEU A 11 -18.77 10.87 -9.27
CA LEU A 11 -17.93 11.00 -10.47
C LEU A 11 -16.96 9.83 -10.65
N ALA A 12 -16.51 9.25 -9.56
CA ALA A 12 -15.55 8.14 -9.54
C ALA A 12 -15.97 7.11 -8.48
N PRO A 13 -16.94 6.22 -8.77
CA PRO A 13 -17.49 5.28 -7.80
C PRO A 13 -16.43 4.35 -7.19
N GLN A 14 -15.43 3.94 -7.97
CA GLN A 14 -14.31 3.13 -7.50
C GLN A 14 -13.51 3.80 -6.38
N LYS A 15 -13.54 5.13 -6.29
CA LYS A 15 -12.82 5.87 -5.25
C LYS A 15 -13.29 5.48 -3.84
N LYS A 16 -14.58 5.20 -3.67
CA LYS A 16 -15.13 4.72 -2.40
C LYS A 16 -14.49 3.40 -1.97
N PHE A 17 -14.27 2.50 -2.90
CA PHE A 17 -13.60 1.23 -2.65
C PHE A 17 -12.15 1.46 -2.21
N TYR A 18 -11.36 2.24 -2.97
CA TYR A 18 -9.96 2.52 -2.61
C TYR A 18 -9.84 3.27 -1.27
N ASP A 19 -10.74 4.17 -0.96
CA ASP A 19 -10.74 4.88 0.32
C ASP A 19 -11.09 3.97 1.52
N SER A 20 -11.84 2.89 1.28
CA SER A 20 -12.17 1.88 2.30
C SER A 20 -11.12 0.78 2.42
N MET A 21 -10.20 0.64 1.44
CA MET A 21 -9.12 -0.33 1.51
C MET A 21 -8.23 -0.05 2.72
N GLY A 22 -8.12 -1.00 3.60
CA GLY A 22 -7.15 -1.00 4.69
C GLY A 22 -5.74 -1.33 4.21
N ALA A 23 -4.85 -1.49 5.18
CA ALA A 23 -3.49 -1.95 4.97
C ALA A 23 -3.19 -3.08 5.95
N ASP A 24 -2.38 -4.03 5.51
CA ASP A 24 -1.85 -5.13 6.30
C ASP A 24 -0.41 -4.83 6.70
N TRP A 25 0.02 -5.38 7.82
CA TRP A 25 1.41 -5.22 8.25
C TRP A 25 2.27 -6.33 7.63
N LYS A 26 3.39 -5.93 7.04
CA LYS A 26 4.38 -6.85 6.49
C LYS A 26 5.76 -6.56 7.08
N PRO A 27 6.50 -7.58 7.54
CA PRO A 27 7.87 -7.40 8.00
C PRO A 27 8.72 -6.70 6.93
N PHE A 28 9.55 -5.75 7.36
CA PHE A 28 10.47 -4.94 6.53
C PHE A 28 9.84 -3.96 5.55
N VAL A 29 8.56 -4.10 5.20
CA VAL A 29 7.82 -3.18 4.33
C VAL A 29 6.91 -2.27 5.15
N MET A 30 6.53 -2.67 6.36
CA MET A 30 5.62 -2.03 7.32
C MET A 30 4.17 -2.16 6.91
N PHE A 31 3.71 -1.41 5.91
CA PHE A 31 2.33 -1.44 5.44
C PHE A 31 2.30 -1.91 4.00
N ASN A 32 1.37 -2.77 3.69
CA ASN A 32 1.06 -3.21 2.34
C ASN A 32 -0.47 -3.33 2.20
N GLN A 33 -0.95 -3.56 0.99
CA GLN A 33 -2.36 -3.87 0.77
C GLN A 33 -2.71 -5.22 1.40
N PHE A 34 -3.99 -5.39 1.77
CA PHE A 34 -4.45 -6.70 2.21
C PHE A 34 -4.24 -7.76 1.13
N PRO A 35 -3.80 -8.96 1.51
CA PRO A 35 -3.73 -10.09 0.61
C PRO A 35 -5.14 -10.55 0.21
N ASN A 36 -5.22 -11.22 -0.95
CA ASN A 36 -6.41 -11.89 -1.43
C ASN A 36 -7.66 -11.00 -1.57
N ILE A 37 -7.47 -9.70 -1.82
CA ILE A 37 -8.59 -8.82 -2.18
C ILE A 37 -9.17 -9.33 -3.49
N ARG A 38 -10.51 -9.40 -3.55
CA ARG A 38 -11.26 -9.71 -4.77
C ARG A 38 -12.38 -8.68 -4.94
N SER A 39 -12.33 -7.93 -6.05
CA SER A 39 -13.33 -6.93 -6.40
C SER A 39 -13.28 -6.64 -7.91
N SER A 40 -14.28 -5.94 -8.42
CA SER A 40 -14.27 -5.44 -9.80
C SER A 40 -13.19 -4.39 -10.06
N TYR A 41 -12.67 -3.74 -9.01
CA TYR A 41 -11.74 -2.62 -9.14
C TYR A 41 -10.29 -3.01 -8.95
N CYS A 42 -10.01 -3.90 -8.00
CA CYS A 42 -8.67 -4.26 -7.59
C CYS A 42 -8.64 -5.67 -7.02
N ASN A 43 -7.74 -6.48 -7.52
CA ASN A 43 -7.48 -7.81 -7.00
C ASN A 43 -6.01 -7.91 -6.59
N THR A 44 -5.74 -8.59 -5.47
CA THR A 44 -4.39 -8.77 -4.94
C THR A 44 -4.11 -10.24 -4.67
N ASP A 45 -2.86 -10.63 -4.79
CA ASP A 45 -2.40 -11.97 -4.47
C ASP A 45 -2.22 -12.19 -2.96
N LEU A 46 -1.68 -13.34 -2.60
CA LEU A 46 -1.42 -13.73 -1.20
C LEU A 46 -0.42 -12.82 -0.47
N PHE A 47 0.34 -11.99 -1.21
CA PHE A 47 1.27 -11.01 -0.64
C PHE A 47 0.74 -9.57 -0.66
N GLY A 48 -0.44 -9.35 -1.26
CA GLY A 48 -1.01 -8.03 -1.44
C GLY A 48 -0.49 -7.31 -2.68
N LEU A 49 0.24 -7.98 -3.57
CA LEU A 49 0.61 -7.43 -4.86
C LEU A 49 -0.61 -7.40 -5.78
N ARG A 50 -0.79 -6.29 -6.46
CA ARG A 50 -1.90 -6.16 -7.40
C ARG A 50 -1.69 -7.06 -8.61
N PHE A 51 -2.74 -7.75 -9.01
CA PHE A 51 -2.73 -8.54 -10.23
C PHE A 51 -2.56 -7.68 -11.47
N ASN A 52 -1.88 -8.23 -12.45
CA ASN A 52 -1.89 -7.76 -13.82
C ASN A 52 -2.95 -8.55 -14.62
N ASN A 53 -3.77 -7.84 -15.39
CA ASN A 53 -4.73 -8.43 -16.32
C ASN A 53 -4.67 -7.69 -17.66
N PHE A 54 -3.57 -7.84 -18.39
CA PHE A 54 -3.33 -7.09 -19.62
C PHE A 54 -4.20 -7.56 -20.79
N GLU A 55 -4.67 -8.81 -20.78
CA GLU A 55 -5.54 -9.36 -21.80
C GLU A 55 -7.02 -9.06 -21.58
N ASN A 56 -7.38 -8.54 -20.42
CA ASN A 56 -8.76 -8.24 -20.03
C ASN A 56 -9.68 -9.47 -20.10
N LYS A 57 -9.15 -10.64 -19.77
CA LYS A 57 -9.93 -11.86 -19.70
C LYS A 57 -10.47 -12.09 -18.31
N GLU A 58 -11.69 -12.56 -18.21
CA GLU A 58 -12.28 -12.92 -16.94
C GLU A 58 -11.45 -14.05 -16.30
N ASN A 59 -11.14 -13.86 -15.00
CA ASN A 59 -10.40 -14.82 -14.19
C ASN A 59 -8.94 -15.08 -14.60
N GLU A 60 -8.38 -14.37 -15.55
CA GLU A 60 -6.95 -14.42 -15.87
C GLU A 60 -6.19 -13.30 -15.16
N TYR A 61 -5.84 -13.55 -13.93
CA TYR A 61 -5.02 -12.65 -13.11
C TYR A 61 -3.63 -13.23 -12.96
N THR A 62 -2.62 -12.40 -13.17
CA THR A 62 -1.24 -12.83 -13.07
C THR A 62 -0.50 -12.07 -11.97
N SER A 63 0.17 -12.82 -11.12
CA SER A 63 1.14 -12.33 -10.14
C SER A 63 2.37 -13.24 -10.15
N ILE A 64 3.38 -12.89 -9.36
CA ILE A 64 4.58 -13.75 -9.21
C ILE A 64 4.29 -15.12 -8.59
N PHE A 65 3.10 -15.32 -8.05
CA PHE A 65 2.64 -16.58 -7.45
C PHE A 65 1.65 -17.35 -8.32
N GLU A 66 1.04 -16.66 -9.28
CA GLU A 66 0.00 -17.19 -10.14
C GLU A 66 0.32 -16.79 -11.60
N GLU A 67 1.25 -17.50 -12.21
CA GLU A 67 1.66 -17.28 -13.59
C GLU A 67 0.79 -18.10 -14.54
N LYS A 68 -0.32 -17.53 -15.01
CA LYS A 68 -1.12 -18.11 -16.09
C LYS A 68 -0.99 -17.26 -17.34
N GLY A 69 -0.73 -17.90 -18.49
CA GLY A 69 -0.75 -17.21 -19.80
C GLY A 69 0.44 -16.29 -20.09
N ILE A 70 1.58 -16.45 -19.37
CA ILE A 70 2.76 -15.57 -19.52
C ILE A 70 3.89 -16.23 -20.33
N ASP A 71 3.69 -17.44 -20.82
CA ASP A 71 4.75 -18.37 -21.22
C ASP A 71 5.75 -17.83 -22.25
N ASN A 72 5.42 -16.78 -23.01
CA ASN A 72 6.27 -16.23 -24.05
C ASN A 72 6.75 -14.80 -23.82
N LYS A 73 6.37 -14.13 -22.72
CA LYS A 73 6.80 -12.76 -22.45
C LYS A 73 8.02 -12.71 -21.54
N LYS A 74 8.93 -11.77 -21.82
CA LYS A 74 10.03 -11.42 -20.94
C LYS A 74 9.48 -10.86 -19.62
N LYS A 75 10.16 -11.12 -18.51
CA LYS A 75 9.67 -10.71 -17.20
C LYS A 75 10.22 -9.34 -16.78
N ALA A 76 9.33 -8.50 -16.35
CA ALA A 76 9.63 -7.16 -15.88
C ALA A 76 8.85 -6.84 -14.58
N VAL A 77 9.29 -5.81 -13.87
CA VAL A 77 8.64 -5.34 -12.64
C VAL A 77 8.38 -3.85 -12.74
N LEU A 78 7.18 -3.43 -12.34
CA LEU A 78 6.86 -2.05 -12.05
C LEU A 78 6.95 -1.84 -10.53
N VAL A 79 7.81 -0.93 -10.10
CA VAL A 79 8.02 -0.54 -8.70
C VAL A 79 7.52 0.89 -8.51
N GLY A 80 6.84 1.18 -7.42
CA GLY A 80 6.36 2.53 -7.15
C GLY A 80 5.29 2.63 -6.08
N ASN A 81 4.73 3.80 -5.96
CA ASN A 81 3.73 4.16 -4.98
C ASN A 81 2.28 3.94 -5.49
N SER A 82 1.31 4.63 -4.87
CA SER A 82 -0.12 4.47 -5.17
C SER A 82 -0.50 4.75 -6.63
N THR A 83 0.18 5.69 -7.29
CA THR A 83 -0.06 5.99 -8.71
C THR A 83 0.32 4.80 -9.59
N ALA A 84 1.50 4.24 -9.37
CA ALA A 84 1.98 3.06 -10.10
C ALA A 84 1.18 1.79 -9.73
N PHE A 85 0.75 1.67 -8.48
CA PHE A 85 -0.18 0.62 -8.05
C PHE A 85 -1.49 0.65 -8.83
N GLY A 86 -1.90 1.84 -9.28
CA GLY A 86 -3.16 2.09 -9.97
C GLY A 86 -4.31 2.40 -9.01
N GLU A 87 -4.03 3.14 -7.92
CA GLU A 87 -5.10 3.64 -7.04
C GLU A 87 -6.07 4.52 -7.85
N GLY A 88 -7.35 4.18 -7.81
CA GLY A 88 -8.39 4.86 -8.59
C GLY A 88 -8.65 4.26 -9.97
N ALA A 89 -7.90 3.26 -10.40
CA ALA A 89 -8.22 2.53 -11.64
C ALA A 89 -9.56 1.80 -11.52
N THR A 90 -10.29 1.74 -12.63
CA THR A 90 -11.62 1.12 -12.68
C THR A 90 -11.58 -0.41 -12.72
N SER A 91 -10.41 -0.99 -12.96
CA SER A 91 -10.17 -2.45 -12.96
C SER A 91 -8.67 -2.74 -13.07
N ASP A 92 -8.28 -4.00 -12.92
CA ASP A 92 -6.88 -4.39 -13.01
C ASP A 92 -6.28 -4.21 -14.40
N HIS A 93 -7.07 -4.39 -15.47
CA HIS A 93 -6.57 -4.18 -16.83
C HIS A 93 -6.38 -2.69 -17.19
N LYS A 94 -6.83 -1.76 -16.34
CA LYS A 94 -6.65 -0.30 -16.52
C LYS A 94 -5.51 0.25 -15.67
N THR A 95 -4.57 -0.59 -15.26
CA THR A 95 -3.38 -0.19 -14.53
C THR A 95 -2.19 0.06 -15.46
N ILE A 96 -1.21 0.81 -14.97
CA ILE A 96 0.04 1.07 -15.71
C ILE A 96 0.74 -0.26 -16.05
N SER A 97 0.85 -1.20 -15.10
CA SER A 97 1.46 -2.50 -15.32
C SER A 97 0.76 -3.30 -16.41
N SER A 98 -0.58 -3.25 -16.47
CA SER A 98 -1.35 -3.94 -17.48
C SER A 98 -1.18 -3.31 -18.87
N TYR A 99 -1.14 -1.99 -18.97
CA TYR A 99 -0.86 -1.32 -20.23
C TYR A 99 0.58 -1.55 -20.70
N LEU A 100 1.57 -1.49 -19.82
CA LEU A 100 2.95 -1.83 -20.16
C LEU A 100 3.06 -3.26 -20.68
N SER A 101 2.39 -4.21 -20.05
CA SER A 101 2.37 -5.61 -20.50
C SER A 101 1.64 -5.78 -21.83
N LYS A 102 0.59 -5.00 -22.08
CA LYS A 102 -0.17 -5.06 -23.32
C LYS A 102 0.62 -4.54 -24.52
N PHE A 103 1.37 -3.46 -24.35
CA PHE A 103 2.04 -2.74 -25.43
C PHE A 103 3.54 -3.02 -25.53
N SER A 104 4.04 -4.08 -24.89
CA SER A 104 5.44 -4.51 -24.99
C SER A 104 5.59 -6.02 -24.96
N ASP A 105 6.80 -6.49 -25.25
CA ASP A 105 7.19 -7.90 -25.16
C ASP A 105 7.42 -8.36 -23.72
N TYR A 106 7.13 -7.50 -22.75
CA TYR A 106 7.34 -7.77 -21.33
C TYR A 106 6.02 -8.03 -20.62
N HIS A 107 6.04 -8.92 -19.65
CA HIS A 107 5.03 -9.03 -18.62
C HIS A 107 5.48 -8.28 -17.38
N PHE A 108 4.75 -7.25 -16.99
CA PHE A 108 5.06 -6.41 -15.83
C PHE A 108 4.30 -6.86 -14.60
N TYR A 109 5.01 -7.42 -13.61
CA TYR A 109 4.45 -7.62 -12.27
C TYR A 109 4.34 -6.29 -11.55
N ASN A 110 3.23 -6.08 -10.85
CA ASN A 110 2.97 -4.87 -10.11
C ASN A 110 3.50 -4.99 -8.67
N PHE A 111 4.70 -4.44 -8.41
CA PHE A 111 5.34 -4.42 -7.08
C PHE A 111 5.10 -3.10 -6.34
N CYS A 112 4.11 -2.34 -6.78
CA CYS A 112 3.79 -1.05 -6.20
C CYS A 112 2.94 -1.17 -4.94
N GLY A 113 2.97 -0.13 -4.11
CA GLY A 113 2.18 -0.09 -2.89
C GLY A 113 1.54 1.26 -2.62
N ARG A 114 0.37 1.24 -2.01
CA ARG A 114 -0.36 2.45 -1.63
C ARG A 114 0.33 3.12 -0.44
N GLY A 115 0.71 4.37 -0.61
CA GLY A 115 1.42 5.12 0.42
C GLY A 115 2.89 4.71 0.61
N PHE A 116 3.44 3.93 -0.30
CA PHE A 116 4.85 3.56 -0.26
C PHE A 116 5.75 4.78 -0.44
N SER A 117 6.76 4.89 0.41
CA SER A 117 7.96 5.69 0.18
C SER A 117 8.97 4.88 -0.63
N GLY A 118 9.99 5.53 -1.18
CA GLY A 118 11.05 4.85 -1.92
C GLY A 118 11.75 3.73 -1.12
N TYR A 119 11.86 3.91 0.19
CA TYR A 119 12.37 2.85 1.08
C TYR A 119 11.48 1.59 1.05
N GLN A 120 10.16 1.76 1.14
CA GLN A 120 9.21 0.63 1.11
C GLN A 120 9.17 -0.02 -0.28
N GLU A 121 9.26 0.78 -1.33
CA GLU A 121 9.32 0.32 -2.71
C GLU A 121 10.53 -0.58 -2.95
N ILE A 122 11.72 -0.14 -2.51
CA ILE A 122 12.97 -0.91 -2.62
C ILE A 122 12.90 -2.18 -1.77
N ASN A 123 12.47 -2.08 -0.52
CA ASN A 123 12.39 -3.26 0.36
C ASN A 123 11.40 -4.29 -0.19
N ASN A 124 10.23 -3.86 -0.65
CA ASN A 124 9.26 -4.77 -1.26
C ASN A 124 9.84 -5.47 -2.49
N PHE A 125 10.56 -4.72 -3.33
CA PHE A 125 11.26 -5.28 -4.48
C PHE A 125 12.33 -6.32 -4.05
N LEU A 126 13.23 -5.98 -3.14
CA LEU A 126 14.32 -6.86 -2.71
C LEU A 126 13.80 -8.17 -2.07
N LEU A 127 12.70 -8.10 -1.33
CA LEU A 127 12.10 -9.28 -0.71
C LEU A 127 11.51 -10.25 -1.74
N LEU A 128 10.92 -9.74 -2.80
CA LEU A 128 10.08 -10.52 -3.72
C LEU A 128 10.74 -10.81 -5.08
N ALA A 129 11.66 -9.96 -5.53
CA ALA A 129 12.29 -10.09 -6.85
C ALA A 129 13.00 -11.43 -7.07
N LYS A 130 13.55 -12.03 -6.00
CA LYS A 130 14.18 -13.36 -6.06
C LYS A 130 13.23 -14.49 -6.48
N LYS A 131 11.93 -14.28 -6.43
CA LYS A 131 10.93 -15.24 -6.90
C LYS A 131 10.72 -15.19 -8.41
N ILE A 132 11.17 -14.12 -9.06
CA ILE A 132 11.05 -13.97 -10.51
C ILE A 132 12.30 -14.55 -11.18
N LYS A 133 12.12 -15.69 -11.84
CA LYS A 133 13.18 -16.26 -12.67
C LYS A 133 13.37 -15.40 -13.92
N LYS A 134 14.61 -15.06 -14.25
CA LYS A 134 14.98 -14.27 -15.44
C LYS A 134 14.27 -12.90 -15.49
N LEU A 135 14.35 -12.12 -14.41
CA LEU A 135 13.92 -10.72 -14.43
C LEU A 135 14.87 -9.92 -15.36
N GLU A 136 14.30 -9.28 -16.39
CA GLU A 136 15.10 -8.56 -17.39
C GLU A 136 14.95 -7.03 -17.26
N ARG A 137 13.84 -6.54 -16.70
CA ARG A 137 13.58 -5.10 -16.65
C ARG A 137 12.89 -4.69 -15.37
N ILE A 138 13.27 -3.51 -14.90
CA ILE A 138 12.63 -2.82 -13.76
C ILE A 138 12.26 -1.42 -14.24
N ILE A 139 11.02 -1.01 -14.00
CA ILE A 139 10.59 0.38 -14.16
C ILE A 139 10.23 0.90 -12.77
N ILE A 140 10.78 2.05 -12.40
CA ILE A 140 10.54 2.69 -11.11
C ILE A 140 9.77 3.99 -11.36
N VAL A 141 8.58 4.09 -10.75
CA VAL A 141 7.71 5.28 -10.76
C VAL A 141 7.58 5.76 -9.32
N SER A 142 8.55 6.50 -8.85
CA SER A 142 8.75 6.89 -7.46
C SER A 142 9.03 8.38 -7.28
N GLY A 143 9.23 8.79 -6.02
CA GLY A 143 9.73 10.09 -5.62
C GLY A 143 8.68 11.08 -5.12
N VAL A 144 7.42 10.96 -5.53
CA VAL A 144 6.37 11.93 -5.12
C VAL A 144 6.14 11.88 -3.61
N ILE A 145 6.03 10.69 -3.03
CA ILE A 145 5.83 10.53 -1.58
C ILE A 145 7.06 11.02 -0.81
N ASP A 146 8.25 10.67 -1.27
CA ASP A 146 9.51 11.05 -0.62
C ASP A 146 9.72 12.56 -0.62
N SER A 147 9.27 13.25 -1.67
CA SER A 147 9.31 14.72 -1.75
C SER A 147 8.36 15.38 -0.74
N PHE A 148 7.27 14.74 -0.38
CA PHE A 148 6.27 15.29 0.53
C PHE A 148 6.49 14.90 2.00
N LEU A 149 7.03 13.73 2.27
CA LEU A 149 7.18 13.18 3.62
C LEU A 149 7.87 14.14 4.60
N PRO A 150 9.01 14.77 4.26
CA PRO A 150 9.68 15.70 5.17
C PRO A 150 8.85 16.92 5.54
N TYR A 151 7.94 17.35 4.68
CA TYR A 151 7.09 18.52 4.93
C TYR A 151 5.84 18.20 5.76
N TYR A 152 5.40 16.93 5.77
CA TYR A 152 4.17 16.53 6.43
C TYR A 152 4.37 15.90 7.79
N VAL A 153 5.56 15.41 8.07
CA VAL A 153 5.91 14.78 9.35
C VAL A 153 6.67 15.80 10.17
N LYS A 154 5.99 16.60 11.00
CA LYS A 154 6.62 17.62 11.88
C LYS A 154 7.68 17.07 12.84
N ASP A 155 7.54 15.79 13.21
CA ASP A 155 8.49 15.06 14.07
C ASP A 155 9.34 14.10 13.23
N TYR A 156 9.67 14.51 12.00
CA TYR A 156 10.59 13.75 11.15
C TYR A 156 11.97 13.78 11.82
N ASP A 157 12.29 12.72 12.51
CA ASP A 157 13.63 12.50 13.04
C ASP A 157 14.50 12.07 11.86
N ASP A 158 15.52 12.84 11.52
CA ASP A 158 16.43 12.60 10.41
C ASP A 158 17.11 11.22 10.46
N ASN A 159 17.08 10.59 11.63
CA ASN A 159 17.61 9.25 11.85
C ASN A 159 16.59 8.13 11.57
N LEU A 160 15.33 8.46 11.27
CA LEU A 160 14.29 7.46 11.06
C LEU A 160 14.03 7.26 9.57
N VAL A 161 13.74 6.02 9.24
CA VAL A 161 13.35 5.64 7.88
C VAL A 161 12.09 6.38 7.48
N PRO A 162 12.06 7.06 6.32
CA PRO A 162 10.93 7.82 5.85
C PRO A 162 9.81 6.89 5.40
N ILE A 163 9.02 6.42 6.35
CA ILE A 163 7.84 5.59 6.10
C ILE A 163 6.60 6.37 6.49
N PHE A 164 5.66 6.44 5.59
CA PHE A 164 4.37 7.06 5.82
C PHE A 164 3.65 6.37 6.99
N GLY A 165 3.20 7.16 7.98
CA GLY A 165 2.54 6.62 9.17
C GLY A 165 3.47 5.94 10.19
N TYR A 166 4.81 6.04 10.06
CA TYR A 166 5.77 5.44 10.98
C TYR A 166 5.54 5.86 12.44
N ASN A 167 5.28 7.15 12.68
CA ASN A 167 5.01 7.65 14.03
C ASN A 167 3.72 7.06 14.64
N LEU A 168 2.69 6.83 13.82
CA LEU A 168 1.47 6.15 14.27
C LEU A 168 1.76 4.69 14.63
N PHE A 169 2.59 4.03 13.84
CA PHE A 169 3.05 2.68 14.11
C PHE A 169 3.85 2.62 15.40
N LEU A 170 4.85 3.49 15.59
CA LEU A 170 5.64 3.56 16.83
C LEU A 170 4.77 3.85 18.04
N LYS A 171 3.82 4.78 17.94
CA LYS A 171 2.87 5.08 19.02
C LYS A 171 2.02 3.87 19.37
N SER A 172 1.55 3.13 18.35
CA SER A 172 0.79 1.89 18.54
C SER A 172 1.65 0.81 19.21
N MET A 173 2.88 0.62 18.75
CA MET A 173 3.85 -0.31 19.35
C MET A 173 4.17 0.05 20.80
N ARG A 174 4.44 1.34 21.10
CA ARG A 174 4.71 1.82 22.47
C ARG A 174 3.51 1.61 23.38
N ASN A 175 2.30 1.86 22.88
CA ASN A 175 1.07 1.63 23.65
C ASN A 175 0.82 0.14 23.88
N SER A 176 1.10 -0.71 22.89
CA SER A 176 1.02 -2.16 23.04
C SER A 176 2.08 -2.68 24.02
N ALA A 177 3.31 -2.17 23.95
CA ALA A 177 4.37 -2.53 24.89
C ALA A 177 4.07 -2.09 26.33
N ARG A 178 3.48 -0.88 26.51
CA ARG A 178 2.99 -0.43 27.82
C ARG A 178 1.85 -1.30 28.35
N GLY A 179 0.90 -1.63 27.47
CA GLY A 179 -0.17 -2.56 27.77
C GLY A 179 0.35 -3.97 28.08
N TRP A 180 1.43 -4.39 27.41
CA TRP A 180 2.09 -5.66 27.67
C TRP A 180 2.79 -5.69 29.03
N LYS A 181 3.53 -4.62 29.40
CA LYS A 181 4.10 -4.51 30.78
C LYS A 181 3.00 -4.58 31.83
N ASN A 182 1.91 -3.86 31.66
CA ASN A 182 0.77 -3.91 32.58
C ASN A 182 0.05 -5.26 32.57
N LYS A 183 0.04 -5.96 31.44
CA LYS A 183 -0.55 -7.29 31.29
C LYS A 183 0.36 -8.39 31.78
N VAL A 184 1.67 -8.32 31.55
CA VAL A 184 2.64 -9.25 32.13
C VAL A 184 2.57 -9.18 33.65
N PHE A 185 2.48 -7.98 34.22
CA PHE A 185 2.26 -7.80 35.66
C PHE A 185 0.91 -8.34 36.14
N LYS A 186 -0.17 -8.12 35.38
CA LYS A 186 -1.49 -8.71 35.65
C LYS A 186 -1.53 -10.22 35.42
N ASN A 187 -0.76 -10.76 34.46
CA ASN A 187 -0.79 -12.18 34.10
C ASN A 187 0.17 -13.06 34.90
N LEU A 188 1.20 -12.49 35.50
CA LEU A 188 1.89 -13.14 36.62
C LEU A 188 0.96 -13.34 37.82
N PHE A 189 -0.17 -12.60 37.86
CA PHE A 189 -1.13 -12.58 38.97
C PHE A 189 -2.59 -12.83 38.56
N GLY A 190 -2.88 -13.36 37.38
CA GLY A 190 -4.24 -13.78 36.98
C GLY A 190 -4.72 -13.26 35.63
N ASN A 191 -4.88 -14.18 34.73
CA ASN A 191 -5.64 -14.21 33.47
C ASN A 191 -5.13 -13.50 32.21
N PHE A 192 -4.97 -14.33 31.21
CA PHE A 192 -4.35 -14.25 29.92
C PHE A 192 -5.11 -13.45 28.84
N PHE A 193 -4.35 -12.75 27.99
CA PHE A 193 -4.66 -12.27 26.63
C PHE A 193 -6.10 -11.90 26.30
N SER A 194 -6.40 -10.60 26.34
CA SER A 194 -7.48 -10.09 25.50
C SER A 194 -6.94 -9.74 24.12
N LYS A 195 -7.54 -10.36 23.13
CA LYS A 195 -7.54 -9.94 21.73
C LYS A 195 -7.80 -8.44 21.66
N ASN A 196 -7.03 -7.73 20.88
CA ASN A 196 -7.33 -6.41 20.31
C ASN A 196 -6.15 -5.46 20.44
N ALA A 197 -5.05 -5.78 19.72
CA ALA A 197 -4.42 -4.71 18.99
C ALA A 197 -5.37 -4.48 17.80
N ASP A 198 -6.20 -3.45 17.89
CA ASP A 198 -7.19 -3.14 16.88
C ASP A 198 -6.47 -2.48 15.71
N TRP A 199 -5.79 -3.29 14.93
CA TRP A 199 -5.10 -2.90 13.70
C TRP A 199 -6.08 -2.33 12.67
N ASN A 200 -7.37 -2.62 12.83
CA ASN A 200 -8.45 -2.05 12.03
C ASN A 200 -8.65 -0.55 12.32
N LYS A 201 -8.13 -0.04 13.47
CA LYS A 201 -8.15 1.41 13.76
C LYS A 201 -7.01 2.19 13.14
N ILE A 202 -6.00 1.54 12.56
CA ILE A 202 -5.10 2.18 11.60
C ILE A 202 -5.80 2.17 10.24
N ASN A 203 -7.01 2.68 10.22
CA ASN A 203 -7.76 2.88 9.00
C ASN A 203 -7.01 3.88 8.13
N ALA A 204 -6.82 3.54 6.86
CA ALA A 204 -6.34 4.46 5.84
C ALA A 204 -7.09 5.80 5.84
N LEU A 205 -8.32 5.84 6.38
CA LEU A 205 -9.12 7.03 6.57
C LEU A 205 -8.56 7.94 7.68
N ASN A 206 -8.09 7.41 8.80
CA ASN A 206 -7.65 8.23 9.94
C ASN A 206 -6.35 8.96 9.66
N TRP A 207 -5.38 8.33 9.02
CA TRP A 207 -4.14 9.02 8.67
C TRP A 207 -4.34 10.01 7.50
N ARG A 208 -5.25 9.72 6.54
CA ARG A 208 -5.62 10.70 5.51
C ARG A 208 -6.31 11.93 6.11
N GLN A 209 -7.22 11.74 7.06
CA GLN A 209 -7.89 12.85 7.75
C GLN A 209 -6.90 13.70 8.54
N GLU A 210 -5.94 13.08 9.23
CA GLU A 210 -4.90 13.78 9.97
C GLU A 210 -3.95 14.55 9.04
N LEU A 211 -3.59 14.00 7.88
CA LEU A 211 -2.83 14.69 6.85
C LEU A 211 -3.57 15.89 6.28
N PHE A 212 -4.84 15.73 5.95
CA PHE A 212 -5.62 16.82 5.37
C PHE A 212 -5.95 17.92 6.39
N SER A 213 -6.06 17.61 7.68
CA SER A 213 -6.20 18.62 8.73
C SER A 213 -4.92 19.45 8.86
N LYS A 214 -3.76 18.81 8.93
CA LYS A 214 -2.45 19.49 9.00
C LYS A 214 -2.14 20.33 7.75
N LYS A 215 -2.64 19.92 6.57
CA LYS A 215 -2.51 20.71 5.34
C LYS A 215 -3.24 22.05 5.40
N LYS A 216 -4.40 22.12 6.04
CA LYS A 216 -5.13 23.38 6.23
C LYS A 216 -4.35 24.37 7.08
N ASP A 217 -3.69 23.90 8.12
CA ASP A 217 -2.93 24.75 9.03
C ASP A 217 -1.66 25.27 8.35
N PHE A 218 -0.96 24.42 7.61
CA PHE A 218 0.24 24.80 6.86
C PHE A 218 -0.02 25.87 5.78
N ILE A 219 -1.14 25.79 5.07
CA ILE A 219 -1.52 26.78 4.05
C ILE A 219 -1.89 28.12 4.71
N LYS A 220 -2.46 28.10 5.92
CA LYS A 220 -2.80 29.31 6.68
C LYS A 220 -1.58 30.02 7.28
N GLU A 221 -0.50 29.29 7.59
CA GLU A 221 0.72 29.86 8.14
C GLU A 221 1.66 30.49 7.08
N LYS A 222 1.40 30.25 5.77
CA LYS A 222 2.26 30.74 4.67
C LYS A 222 1.59 31.67 3.68
N ILE A 223 0.35 32.09 3.93
CA ILE A 223 -0.38 33.15 3.22
C ILE A 223 -0.60 34.32 4.18
#